data_56100d64ead8b57a38f9583e80033ffe
#
_entry.id   56100d64ead8b57a38f9583e80033ffe
#
_cell.length_a   1.000
_cell.length_b   1.000
_cell.length_c   1.000
_cell.angle_alpha   90.00
_cell.angle_beta   90.00
_cell.angle_gamma   90.00
#
_symmetry.space_group_name_H-M   'P 1'
#
loop_
_entity.id
_entity.type
_entity.pdbx_description
1 polymer ?
#
loop_
_entity_poly.entity_id
_entity_poly.type
_entity_poly.pdbx_seq_one_letter_code
_entity_poly.pdbx_strand_id
1 'polypeptide(L)'
;GGTLLANKDFFRAETTLFIHADNWCQCDFQKFIDFHRFHRPQGTLMTMMTFRTSSPKSCGILELDSKGIVWEFHEKVKNPPGNLANAAIYLLEPQILDVLYDQPNVSDFDIEVLPTLLGKIATWENTNIHRDIGTLGSLLEAQNDPKPTIGLLEPDSWQRKFEKNNISKKLKALSVAAG
;
A
#
# COMPACT_ATOMS: atom_id res chain seq x y z
N GLY A 1 12.42 -1.96 2.72
CA GLY A 1 13.25 -2.09 3.94
C GLY A 1 14.34 -1.02 3.96
N GLY A 2 15.23 -1.01 2.97
CA GLY A 2 16.40 -0.12 2.95
C GLY A 2 16.07 1.37 3.05
N THR A 3 15.00 1.84 2.41
CA THR A 3 14.56 3.25 2.52
C THR A 3 14.16 3.61 3.95
N LEU A 4 13.48 2.72 4.67
CA LEU A 4 13.11 2.94 6.08
C LEU A 4 14.36 3.03 6.95
N LEU A 5 15.31 2.10 6.78
CA LEU A 5 16.58 2.10 7.51
C LEU A 5 17.42 3.35 7.24
N ALA A 6 17.53 3.76 5.97
CA ALA A 6 18.31 4.94 5.58
C ALA A 6 17.73 6.25 6.15
N ASN A 7 16.45 6.27 6.49
CA ASN A 7 15.74 7.45 7.00
C ASN A 7 15.25 7.25 8.45
N LYS A 8 15.85 6.35 9.20
CA LYS A 8 15.42 5.99 10.56
C LYS A 8 15.24 7.19 11.50
N ASP A 9 16.10 8.19 11.40
CA ASP A 9 16.09 9.38 12.25
C ASP A 9 14.90 10.32 11.92
N PHE A 10 14.25 10.13 10.77
CA PHE A 10 13.02 10.83 10.39
C PHE A 10 11.81 10.27 11.14
N PHE A 11 11.81 8.97 11.43
CA PHE A 11 10.73 8.30 12.14
C PHE A 11 10.86 8.61 13.62
N ARG A 12 10.07 9.55 14.12
CA ARG A 12 9.92 9.83 15.54
C ARG A 12 9.17 8.67 16.18
N ALA A 13 9.11 8.61 17.50
CA ALA A 13 8.41 7.56 18.25
C ALA A 13 6.87 7.65 18.09
N GLU A 14 6.38 7.70 16.85
CA GLU A 14 4.97 7.85 16.48
C GLU A 14 4.58 6.83 15.42
N THR A 15 3.29 6.49 15.38
CA THR A 15 2.72 5.65 14.29
C THR A 15 2.99 6.32 12.93
N THR A 16 3.55 5.57 12.01
CA THR A 16 3.96 6.06 10.68
C THR A 16 3.07 5.45 9.59
N LEU A 17 2.54 6.29 8.70
CA LEU A 17 1.93 5.85 7.45
C LEU A 17 3.03 5.64 6.41
N PHE A 18 3.20 4.40 5.97
CA PHE A 18 4.15 4.00 4.94
C PHE A 18 3.40 3.53 3.69
N ILE A 19 3.72 4.12 2.54
CA ILE A 19 3.04 3.87 1.25
C ILE A 19 4.09 3.73 0.16
N HIS A 20 3.93 2.74 -0.72
CA HIS A 20 4.70 2.67 -1.96
C HIS A 20 4.26 3.77 -2.92
N ALA A 21 5.23 4.45 -3.56
CA ALA A 21 4.98 5.65 -4.35
C ALA A 21 4.24 5.40 -5.69
N ASP A 22 4.18 4.15 -6.13
CA ASP A 22 3.51 3.68 -7.34
C ASP A 22 2.10 3.14 -7.09
N ASN A 23 1.52 3.40 -5.92
CA ASN A 23 0.15 3.03 -5.62
C ASN A 23 -0.83 4.16 -5.97
N TRP A 24 -1.82 3.84 -6.78
CA TRP A 24 -3.04 4.60 -6.96
C TRP A 24 -4.14 4.00 -6.09
N CYS A 25 -4.57 4.72 -5.05
CA CYS A 25 -5.52 4.20 -4.08
C CYS A 25 -6.62 5.22 -3.78
N GLN A 26 -7.87 4.78 -3.90
CA GLN A 26 -9.03 5.51 -3.41
C GLN A 26 -9.55 4.78 -2.18
N CYS A 27 -9.39 5.36 -1.01
CA CYS A 27 -9.90 4.81 0.24
C CYS A 27 -10.24 5.91 1.24
N ASP A 28 -11.00 5.55 2.26
CA ASP A 28 -11.23 6.39 3.42
C ASP A 28 -10.05 6.20 4.41
N PHE A 29 -9.00 6.99 4.24
CA PHE A 29 -7.83 6.94 5.10
C PHE A 29 -8.16 7.20 6.57
N GLN A 30 -9.22 7.98 6.88
CA GLN A 30 -9.62 8.20 8.25
C GLN A 30 -10.11 6.90 8.89
N LYS A 31 -10.94 6.12 8.18
CA LYS A 31 -11.38 4.80 8.67
C LYS A 31 -10.23 3.82 8.83
N PHE A 32 -9.25 3.84 7.94
CA PHE A 32 -8.04 3.02 8.06
C PHE A 32 -7.23 3.38 9.32
N ILE A 33 -7.05 4.68 9.58
CA ILE A 33 -6.37 5.18 10.77
C ILE A 33 -7.16 4.85 12.04
N ASP A 34 -8.49 5.03 12.02
CA ASP A 34 -9.36 4.73 13.16
C ASP A 34 -9.36 3.23 13.47
N PHE A 35 -9.37 2.37 12.45
CA PHE A 35 -9.22 0.93 12.65
C PHE A 35 -7.89 0.62 13.36
N HIS A 36 -6.79 1.18 12.87
CA HIS A 36 -5.48 0.96 13.48
C HIS A 36 -5.43 1.40 14.94
N ARG A 37 -6.01 2.55 15.26
CA ARG A 37 -5.98 3.13 16.61
C ARG A 37 -6.89 2.44 17.62
N PHE A 38 -8.09 2.02 17.16
CA PHE A 38 -9.16 1.65 18.09
C PHE A 38 -9.67 0.23 17.91
N HIS A 39 -9.41 -0.42 16.77
CA HIS A 39 -10.05 -1.69 16.41
C HIS A 39 -9.08 -2.81 16.04
N ARG A 40 -7.80 -2.52 15.83
CA ARG A 40 -6.83 -3.57 15.51
C ARG A 40 -6.71 -4.57 16.66
N PRO A 41 -6.49 -5.87 16.38
CA PRO A 41 -6.25 -6.87 17.40
C PRO A 41 -5.07 -6.51 18.31
N GLN A 42 -5.23 -6.74 19.60
CA GLN A 42 -4.18 -6.46 20.59
C GLN A 42 -2.91 -7.28 20.29
N GLY A 43 -1.76 -6.67 20.46
CA GLY A 43 -0.45 -7.28 20.20
C GLY A 43 0.04 -7.17 18.76
N THR A 44 -0.77 -6.59 17.85
CA THR A 44 -0.29 -6.29 16.49
C THR A 44 0.55 -5.00 16.49
N LEU A 45 1.60 -4.99 15.66
CA LEU A 45 2.53 -3.87 15.53
C LEU A 45 2.31 -3.08 14.23
N MET A 46 1.50 -3.62 13.33
CA MET A 46 1.23 -3.02 12.03
C MET A 46 -0.21 -3.26 11.63
N THR A 47 -0.79 -2.33 10.89
CA THR A 47 -2.00 -2.57 10.10
C THR A 47 -1.65 -2.45 8.61
N MET A 48 -1.88 -3.52 7.89
CA MET A 48 -1.72 -3.61 6.45
C MET A 48 -3.05 -3.33 5.76
N MET A 49 -3.07 -2.42 4.81
CA MET A 49 -4.20 -2.30 3.89
C MET A 49 -4.18 -3.47 2.91
N THR A 50 -5.33 -4.06 2.68
CA THR A 50 -5.51 -5.18 1.76
C THR A 50 -6.57 -4.84 0.71
N PHE A 51 -6.59 -5.56 -0.40
CA PHE A 51 -7.59 -5.43 -1.45
C PHE A 51 -7.82 -6.78 -2.15
N ARG A 52 -8.92 -6.90 -2.90
CA ARG A 52 -9.19 -8.10 -3.71
C ARG A 52 -8.64 -7.90 -5.11
N THR A 53 -7.69 -8.77 -5.51
CA THR A 53 -7.07 -8.71 -6.83
C THR A 53 -7.68 -9.74 -7.79
N SER A 54 -7.80 -9.37 -9.07
CA SER A 54 -8.09 -10.30 -10.17
C SER A 54 -6.85 -11.02 -10.71
N SER A 55 -5.65 -10.57 -10.30
CA SER A 55 -4.36 -11.08 -10.76
C SER A 55 -3.47 -11.54 -9.59
N PRO A 56 -3.89 -12.58 -8.84
CA PRO A 56 -3.21 -12.95 -7.59
C PRO A 56 -1.77 -13.45 -7.77
N LYS A 57 -1.40 -13.90 -8.97
CA LYS A 57 -0.03 -14.34 -9.26
C LYS A 57 1.00 -13.20 -9.33
N SER A 58 0.54 -11.96 -9.50
CA SER A 58 1.39 -10.77 -9.56
C SER A 58 1.45 -10.00 -8.24
N CYS A 59 0.77 -10.47 -7.21
CA CYS A 59 0.65 -9.79 -5.92
C CYS A 59 1.17 -10.67 -4.77
N GLY A 60 1.50 -10.04 -3.67
CA GLY A 60 1.68 -10.72 -2.39
C GLY A 60 0.32 -11.09 -1.79
N ILE A 61 0.01 -12.37 -1.68
CA ILE A 61 -1.27 -12.91 -1.21
C ILE A 61 -1.19 -13.28 0.26
N LEU A 62 -2.25 -13.00 0.99
CA LEU A 62 -2.33 -13.14 2.44
C LEU A 62 -3.30 -14.26 2.84
N GLU A 63 -2.91 -15.01 3.87
CA GLU A 63 -3.82 -15.83 4.64
C GLU A 63 -3.98 -15.26 6.05
N LEU A 64 -5.22 -15.20 6.52
CA LEU A 64 -5.58 -14.58 7.78
C LEU A 64 -6.12 -15.62 8.78
N ASP A 65 -5.83 -15.40 10.05
CA ASP A 65 -6.50 -16.10 11.12
C ASP A 65 -7.94 -15.59 11.33
N SER A 66 -8.65 -16.19 12.28
CA SER A 66 -10.03 -15.82 12.62
C SER A 66 -10.20 -14.41 13.19
N LYS A 67 -9.10 -13.74 13.55
CA LYS A 67 -9.07 -12.37 14.07
C LYS A 67 -8.65 -11.34 13.00
N GLY A 68 -8.39 -11.77 11.75
CA GLY A 68 -7.89 -10.90 10.69
C GLY A 68 -6.40 -10.56 10.81
N ILE A 69 -5.63 -11.41 11.50
CA ILE A 69 -4.19 -11.28 11.62
C ILE A 69 -3.52 -12.12 10.53
N VAL A 70 -2.53 -11.57 9.85
CA VAL A 70 -1.76 -12.29 8.82
C VAL A 70 -0.92 -13.38 9.50
N TRP A 71 -1.18 -14.63 9.12
CA TRP A 71 -0.41 -15.78 9.59
C TRP A 71 0.49 -16.35 8.49
N GLU A 72 0.18 -16.11 7.21
CA GLU A 72 1.03 -16.52 6.08
C GLU A 72 0.98 -15.48 4.95
N PHE A 73 2.12 -15.33 4.25
CA PHE A 73 2.33 -14.37 3.17
C PHE A 73 3.01 -15.04 1.98
N HIS A 74 2.42 -14.92 0.79
CA HIS A 74 2.85 -15.59 -0.44
C HIS A 74 3.20 -14.56 -1.51
N GLU A 75 4.48 -14.18 -1.59
CA GLU A 75 4.93 -13.17 -2.56
C GLU A 75 5.03 -13.76 -3.97
N LYS A 76 4.13 -13.35 -4.86
CA LYS A 76 4.10 -13.66 -6.30
C LYS A 76 4.28 -15.15 -6.63
N VAL A 77 3.60 -16.01 -5.90
CA VAL A 77 3.70 -17.47 -6.08
C VAL A 77 2.89 -17.96 -7.28
N LYS A 78 3.31 -19.08 -7.87
CA LYS A 78 2.67 -19.68 -9.05
C LYS A 78 1.21 -20.10 -8.79
N ASN A 79 0.93 -20.61 -7.61
CA ASN A 79 -0.40 -21.10 -7.18
C ASN A 79 -0.78 -20.40 -5.87
N PRO A 80 -1.30 -19.16 -5.93
CA PRO A 80 -1.69 -18.44 -4.73
C PRO A 80 -2.94 -19.07 -4.08
N PRO A 81 -3.04 -19.07 -2.73
CA PRO A 81 -4.15 -19.71 -2.02
C PRO A 81 -5.46 -18.91 -2.08
N GLY A 82 -5.41 -17.69 -2.59
CA GLY A 82 -6.57 -16.80 -2.63
C GLY A 82 -6.33 -15.56 -3.47
N ASN A 83 -7.11 -14.52 -3.20
CA ASN A 83 -7.05 -13.25 -3.91
C ASN A 83 -6.99 -12.02 -3.00
N LEU A 84 -6.85 -12.20 -1.68
CA LEU A 84 -6.63 -11.11 -0.75
C LEU A 84 -5.16 -10.68 -0.82
N ALA A 85 -4.92 -9.50 -1.32
CA ALA A 85 -3.58 -9.02 -1.65
C ALA A 85 -3.12 -7.90 -0.71
N ASN A 86 -1.80 -7.83 -0.50
CA ASN A 86 -1.12 -6.71 0.12
C ASN A 86 -1.22 -5.47 -0.79
N ALA A 87 -1.75 -4.37 -0.25
CA ALA A 87 -1.87 -3.09 -0.96
C ALA A 87 -0.60 -2.23 -0.89
N ALA A 88 0.45 -2.68 -0.21
CA ALA A 88 1.67 -1.93 0.06
C ALA A 88 1.41 -0.54 0.69
N ILE A 89 0.43 -0.49 1.58
CA ILE A 89 0.05 0.66 2.40
C ILE A 89 -0.07 0.17 3.84
N TYR A 90 0.68 0.79 4.75
CA TYR A 90 0.82 0.30 6.11
C TYR A 90 0.76 1.43 7.13
N LEU A 91 0.18 1.16 8.29
CA LEU A 91 0.38 1.92 9.51
C LEU A 91 1.32 1.13 10.42
N LEU A 92 2.48 1.68 10.68
CA LEU A 92 3.58 1.05 11.41
C LEU A 92 3.67 1.64 12.81
N GLU A 93 3.68 0.80 13.84
CA GLU A 93 4.02 1.22 15.20
C GLU A 93 5.54 1.44 15.32
N PRO A 94 5.98 2.31 16.24
CA PRO A 94 7.41 2.60 16.42
C PRO A 94 8.29 1.37 16.65
N GLN A 95 7.75 0.32 17.28
CA GLN A 95 8.45 -0.93 17.57
C GLN A 95 8.88 -1.71 16.30
N ILE A 96 8.30 -1.40 15.13
CA ILE A 96 8.76 -1.96 13.85
C ILE A 96 10.19 -1.54 13.54
N LEU A 97 10.61 -0.35 13.98
CA LEU A 97 11.97 0.12 13.78
C LEU A 97 12.99 -0.74 14.52
N ASP A 98 12.63 -1.27 15.71
CA ASP A 98 13.51 -2.18 16.46
C ASP A 98 13.79 -3.44 15.65
N VAL A 99 12.74 -3.99 14.99
CA VAL A 99 12.88 -5.14 14.09
C VAL A 99 13.79 -4.85 12.89
N LEU A 100 13.73 -3.63 12.36
CA LEU A 100 14.59 -3.19 11.26
C LEU A 100 16.03 -2.95 11.71
N TYR A 101 16.26 -2.45 12.93
CA TYR A 101 17.60 -2.24 13.47
C TYR A 101 18.37 -3.54 13.66
N ASP A 102 17.67 -4.62 14.00
CA ASP A 102 18.26 -5.95 14.12
C ASP A 102 18.64 -6.57 12.75
N GLN A 103 18.23 -5.94 11.64
CA GLN A 103 18.47 -6.39 10.27
C GLN A 103 19.15 -5.29 9.41
N PRO A 104 20.41 -4.95 9.67
CA PRO A 104 21.06 -3.76 9.07
C PRO A 104 21.25 -3.83 7.55
N ASN A 105 21.09 -4.99 6.92
CA ASN A 105 21.24 -5.20 5.48
C ASN A 105 19.89 -5.37 4.74
N VAL A 106 18.77 -5.14 5.40
CA VAL A 106 17.45 -5.24 4.79
C VAL A 106 17.32 -4.26 3.61
N SER A 107 16.93 -4.79 2.46
CA SER A 107 16.66 -4.03 1.24
C SER A 107 15.18 -4.06 0.87
N ASP A 108 14.56 -5.24 0.92
CA ASP A 108 13.17 -5.48 0.53
C ASP A 108 12.28 -5.63 1.76
N PHE A 109 11.19 -4.86 1.80
CA PHE A 109 10.27 -4.89 2.93
C PHE A 109 9.36 -6.13 2.90
N ASP A 110 8.90 -6.50 1.71
CA ASP A 110 7.91 -7.57 1.56
C ASP A 110 8.55 -8.97 1.74
N ILE A 111 9.78 -9.12 1.27
CA ILE A 111 10.48 -10.42 1.30
C ILE A 111 11.26 -10.62 2.61
N GLU A 112 11.84 -9.55 3.16
CA GLU A 112 12.78 -9.66 4.29
C GLU A 112 12.16 -9.23 5.62
N VAL A 113 11.22 -8.27 5.65
CA VAL A 113 10.62 -7.73 6.88
C VAL A 113 9.28 -8.38 7.19
N LEU A 114 8.34 -8.40 6.25
CA LEU A 114 6.99 -8.92 6.51
C LEU A 114 6.97 -10.33 7.08
N PRO A 115 7.81 -11.29 6.62
CA PRO A 115 7.83 -12.63 7.20
C PRO A 115 8.21 -12.67 8.68
N THR A 116 9.01 -11.71 9.16
CA THR A 116 9.39 -11.63 10.59
C THR A 116 8.28 -11.06 11.47
N LEU A 117 7.27 -10.47 10.87
CA LEU A 117 6.13 -9.83 11.53
C LEU A 117 4.85 -10.68 11.49
N LEU A 118 4.89 -11.88 10.89
CA LEU A 118 3.72 -12.77 10.87
C LEU A 118 3.18 -13.00 12.28
N GLY A 119 1.85 -12.98 12.43
CA GLY A 119 1.18 -12.98 13.72
C GLY A 119 1.11 -11.62 14.43
N LYS A 120 1.75 -10.57 13.87
CA LYS A 120 1.75 -9.20 14.42
C LYS A 120 1.18 -8.16 13.44
N ILE A 121 0.62 -8.60 12.31
CA ILE A 121 0.07 -7.76 11.24
C ILE A 121 -1.45 -7.87 11.28
N ALA A 122 -2.14 -6.79 11.66
CA ALA A 122 -3.58 -6.66 11.46
C ALA A 122 -3.89 -6.29 10.00
N THR A 123 -5.07 -6.61 9.50
CA THR A 123 -5.49 -6.24 8.14
C THR A 123 -6.73 -5.35 8.15
N TRP A 124 -6.77 -4.43 7.18
CA TRP A 124 -7.94 -3.62 6.87
C TRP A 124 -8.20 -3.66 5.36
N GLU A 125 -9.36 -4.18 4.94
CA GLU A 125 -9.67 -4.36 3.53
C GLU A 125 -10.23 -3.06 2.92
N ASN A 126 -9.52 -2.52 1.91
CA ASN A 126 -10.02 -1.47 1.04
C ASN A 126 -10.92 -2.09 -0.03
N THR A 127 -12.20 -1.75 -0.01
CA THR A 127 -13.21 -2.21 -0.98
C THR A 127 -13.37 -1.29 -2.19
N ASN A 128 -12.60 -0.18 -2.22
CA ASN A 128 -12.57 0.75 -3.34
C ASN A 128 -11.39 0.43 -4.27
N ILE A 129 -11.05 1.40 -5.12
CA ILE A 129 -10.00 1.23 -6.13
C ILE A 129 -8.62 1.17 -5.47
N HIS A 130 -7.86 0.15 -5.83
CA HIS A 130 -6.43 0.04 -5.57
C HIS A 130 -5.72 -0.50 -6.82
N ARG A 131 -4.64 0.18 -7.25
CA ARG A 131 -3.82 -0.21 -8.40
C ARG A 131 -2.35 0.08 -8.11
N ASP A 132 -1.49 -0.87 -8.50
CA ASP A 132 -0.08 -0.59 -8.75
C ASP A 132 0.01 0.04 -10.16
N ILE A 133 0.53 1.26 -10.27
CA ILE A 133 0.69 2.01 -11.54
C ILE A 133 2.12 1.95 -12.09
N GLY A 134 2.91 0.98 -11.67
CA GLY A 134 4.29 0.76 -12.12
C GLY A 134 4.41 0.33 -13.60
N THR A 135 3.31 0.02 -14.28
CA THR A 135 3.29 -0.29 -15.71
C THR A 135 2.49 0.73 -16.51
N LEU A 136 2.80 0.89 -17.82
CA LEU A 136 2.03 1.78 -18.68
C LEU A 136 0.55 1.36 -18.75
N GLY A 137 0.26 0.07 -18.81
CA GLY A 137 -1.10 -0.45 -18.85
C GLY A 137 -1.90 -0.06 -17.62
N SER A 138 -1.39 -0.35 -16.42
CA SER A 138 -2.05 -0.01 -15.16
C SER A 138 -2.18 1.50 -14.95
N LEU A 139 -1.19 2.29 -15.42
CA LEU A 139 -1.28 3.74 -15.40
C LEU A 139 -2.41 4.27 -16.30
N LEU A 140 -2.57 3.72 -17.51
CA LEU A 140 -3.66 4.08 -18.42
C LEU A 140 -5.03 3.70 -17.84
N GLU A 141 -5.16 2.53 -17.22
CA GLU A 141 -6.38 2.14 -16.51
C GLU A 141 -6.71 3.12 -15.38
N ALA A 142 -5.71 3.52 -14.59
CA ALA A 142 -5.89 4.49 -13.50
C ALA A 142 -6.38 5.87 -13.99
N GLN A 143 -6.01 6.28 -15.22
CA GLN A 143 -6.52 7.52 -15.82
C GLN A 143 -8.03 7.45 -16.13
N ASN A 144 -8.58 6.25 -16.31
CA ASN A 144 -9.99 6.02 -16.58
C ASN A 144 -10.81 5.71 -15.31
N ASP A 145 -10.17 5.56 -14.16
CA ASP A 145 -10.85 5.35 -12.89
C ASP A 145 -11.77 6.55 -12.54
N PRO A 146 -12.91 6.31 -11.90
CA PRO A 146 -13.77 7.38 -11.43
C PRO A 146 -13.00 8.36 -10.54
N LYS A 147 -13.31 9.64 -10.67
CA LYS A 147 -12.73 10.63 -9.76
C LYS A 147 -13.12 10.32 -8.32
N PRO A 148 -12.19 10.46 -7.35
CA PRO A 148 -12.52 10.26 -5.94
C PRO A 148 -13.67 11.20 -5.53
N THR A 149 -14.65 10.65 -4.84
CA THR A 149 -15.79 11.43 -4.33
C THR A 149 -15.50 12.06 -2.96
N ILE A 150 -14.43 11.59 -2.29
CA ILE A 150 -14.07 12.02 -0.93
C ILE A 150 -12.82 12.90 -1.02
N GLY A 151 -12.91 14.12 -0.47
CA GLY A 151 -11.73 14.93 -0.17
C GLY A 151 -10.96 15.47 -1.37
N LEU A 152 -11.60 15.72 -2.51
CA LEU A 152 -10.99 16.49 -3.58
C LEU A 152 -10.65 17.88 -3.03
N LEU A 153 -9.40 18.04 -2.62
CA LEU A 153 -8.84 19.37 -2.39
C LEU A 153 -8.82 20.11 -3.73
N GLU A 154 -9.07 21.42 -3.67
CA GLU A 154 -8.83 22.27 -4.85
C GLU A 154 -7.44 21.99 -5.43
N PRO A 155 -7.29 21.89 -6.76
CA PRO A 155 -6.00 21.61 -7.38
C PRO A 155 -4.93 22.57 -6.87
N ASP A 156 -3.88 22.01 -6.28
CA ASP A 156 -2.76 22.80 -5.80
C ASP A 156 -1.95 23.42 -6.95
N SER A 157 -0.94 24.21 -6.60
CA SER A 157 -0.07 24.87 -7.61
C SER A 157 0.70 23.86 -8.45
N TRP A 158 1.04 22.68 -7.90
CA TRP A 158 1.73 21.62 -8.60
C TRP A 158 0.81 20.93 -9.61
N GLN A 159 -0.41 20.56 -9.22
CA GLN A 159 -1.40 19.96 -10.10
C GLN A 159 -1.69 20.88 -11.30
N ARG A 160 -1.91 22.17 -11.05
CA ARG A 160 -2.12 23.16 -12.12
C ARG A 160 -0.93 23.27 -13.08
N LYS A 161 0.31 23.16 -12.58
CA LYS A 161 1.53 23.13 -13.42
C LYS A 161 1.63 21.82 -14.20
N PHE A 162 1.35 20.69 -13.56
CA PHE A 162 1.41 19.37 -14.18
C PHE A 162 0.41 19.24 -15.33
N GLU A 163 -0.82 19.71 -15.17
CA GLU A 163 -1.84 19.69 -16.24
C GLU A 163 -1.41 20.44 -17.51
N LYS A 164 -0.58 21.46 -17.36
CA LYS A 164 0.00 22.21 -18.47
C LYS A 164 1.25 21.56 -19.08
N ASN A 165 1.80 20.54 -18.43
CA ASN A 165 3.03 19.87 -18.85
C ASN A 165 2.78 18.98 -20.08
N ASN A 166 3.80 18.85 -20.94
CA ASN A 166 3.74 17.98 -22.11
C ASN A 166 3.55 16.49 -21.78
N ILE A 167 4.04 16.03 -20.63
CA ILE A 167 3.84 14.65 -20.16
C ILE A 167 2.35 14.40 -19.86
N SER A 168 1.69 15.30 -19.14
CA SER A 168 0.25 15.20 -18.86
C SER A 168 -0.57 15.17 -20.15
N LYS A 169 -0.22 16.00 -21.14
CA LYS A 169 -0.88 16.02 -22.46
C LYS A 169 -0.69 14.69 -23.21
N LYS A 170 0.51 14.12 -23.18
CA LYS A 170 0.80 12.81 -23.80
C LYS A 170 0.03 11.67 -23.11
N LEU A 171 -0.03 11.65 -21.78
CA LEU A 171 -0.79 10.67 -21.04
C LEU A 171 -2.28 10.72 -21.38
N LYS A 172 -2.88 11.93 -21.42
CA LYS A 172 -4.28 12.13 -21.83
C LYS A 172 -4.54 11.65 -23.28
N ALA A 173 -3.63 11.91 -24.20
CA ALA A 173 -3.75 11.45 -25.57
C ALA A 173 -3.69 9.92 -25.68
N LEU A 174 -2.83 9.25 -24.90
CA LEU A 174 -2.72 7.80 -24.86
C LEU A 174 -3.97 7.15 -24.24
N SER A 175 -4.55 7.73 -23.20
CA SER A 175 -5.78 7.20 -22.58
C SER A 175 -6.99 7.27 -23.53
N VAL A 176 -7.11 8.31 -24.37
CA VAL A 176 -8.17 8.43 -25.39
C VAL A 176 -7.98 7.42 -26.54
N ALA A 177 -6.74 7.04 -26.86
CA ALA A 177 -6.46 6.07 -27.92
C ALA A 177 -6.64 4.60 -27.49
N ALA A 178 -6.74 4.34 -26.19
CA ALA A 178 -6.87 3.00 -25.60
C ALA A 178 -8.33 2.63 -25.23
N GLY A 179 -9.28 3.56 -25.32
CA GLY A 179 -10.73 3.35 -25.10
C GLY A 179 -11.50 3.45 -26.39
#